data_6a38035ae751e828b7a82c5f0129da29
#
_entry.id   6a38035ae751e828b7a82c5f0129da29
#
_cell.length_a   1.000
_cell.length_b   1.000
_cell.length_c   1.000
_cell.angle_alpha   90.00
_cell.angle_beta   90.00
_cell.angle_gamma   90.00
#
_symmetry.space_group_name_H-M   'P 1'
#
loop_
_entity.id
_entity.type
_entity.pdbx_description
1 polymer ?
#
loop_
_entity_poly.entity_id
_entity_poly.type
_entity_poly.pdbx_seq_one_letter_code
_entity_poly.pdbx_strand_id
1 'polypeptide(L)'
;FHKPIEVFFILLPTVGMDNPYNYRNKAQFPVSEGKDGVKIGFYSKRSHNVINCEKCYIQHNINDVIIKIVRDFINKYNISVYDEKSHKGIIRHILTRVGFTTGEIMVCLVINGVEVPQIDKLVKKLIAVEGMKSIVLNINREKTNVILGKNTKTVWGQSYITDYIGGV
;
A
#
# COMPACT_ATOMS: atom_id res chain seq x y z
N PHE A 1 -26.82 -35.22 45.32
CA PHE A 1 -26.24 -35.70 44.06
C PHE A 1 -26.48 -34.65 43.00
N HIS A 2 -25.45 -33.90 42.64
CA HIS A 2 -25.50 -32.99 41.49
C HIS A 2 -25.24 -33.83 40.24
N LYS A 3 -26.22 -33.88 39.33
CA LYS A 3 -25.99 -34.41 37.98
C LYS A 3 -25.06 -33.45 37.23
N PRO A 4 -24.01 -33.94 36.56
CA PRO A 4 -23.20 -33.09 35.72
C PRO A 4 -24.05 -32.52 34.56
N ILE A 5 -23.92 -31.23 34.28
CA ILE A 5 -24.52 -30.61 33.10
C ILE A 5 -23.67 -31.08 31.92
N GLU A 6 -24.25 -31.92 31.06
CA GLU A 6 -23.61 -32.29 29.79
C GLU A 6 -23.82 -31.15 28.84
N VAL A 7 -22.72 -30.51 28.43
CA VAL A 7 -22.71 -29.44 27.43
C VAL A 7 -22.30 -30.05 26.10
N PHE A 8 -23.20 -30.04 25.14
CA PHE A 8 -22.95 -30.49 23.78
C PHE A 8 -22.52 -29.30 22.93
N PHE A 9 -21.37 -29.40 22.27
CA PHE A 9 -20.90 -28.45 21.27
C PHE A 9 -21.12 -29.05 19.88
N ILE A 10 -21.76 -28.30 19.01
CA ILE A 10 -21.85 -28.63 17.57
C ILE A 10 -20.71 -27.87 16.88
N LEU A 11 -19.74 -28.61 16.35
CA LEU A 11 -18.69 -28.05 15.54
C LEU A 11 -19.19 -28.02 14.08
N LEU A 12 -19.44 -26.81 13.58
CA LEU A 12 -19.83 -26.64 12.18
C LEU A 12 -18.58 -26.70 11.27
N PRO A 13 -18.74 -27.08 9.99
CA PRO A 13 -17.67 -27.01 9.01
C PRO A 13 -17.08 -25.61 8.93
N THR A 14 -15.78 -25.54 8.69
CA THR A 14 -15.09 -24.26 8.47
C THR A 14 -15.60 -23.60 7.20
N VAL A 15 -16.03 -22.34 7.30
CA VAL A 15 -16.38 -21.52 6.13
C VAL A 15 -15.09 -20.88 5.60
N GLY A 16 -14.67 -21.31 4.43
CA GLY A 16 -13.48 -20.80 3.76
C GLY A 16 -13.82 -19.82 2.64
N MET A 17 -12.79 -19.20 2.08
CA MET A 17 -12.91 -18.37 0.87
C MET A 17 -12.86 -19.27 -0.37
N ASP A 18 -13.68 -18.97 -1.38
CA ASP A 18 -13.64 -19.68 -2.68
C ASP A 18 -12.30 -19.46 -3.38
N ASN A 19 -11.79 -18.21 -3.33
CA ASN A 19 -10.45 -17.88 -3.82
C ASN A 19 -9.60 -17.26 -2.71
N PRO A 20 -8.60 -17.99 -2.16
CA PRO A 20 -7.76 -17.50 -1.07
C PRO A 20 -6.65 -16.56 -1.51
N TYR A 21 -6.60 -16.17 -2.78
CA TYR A 21 -5.58 -15.28 -3.33
C TYR A 21 -6.13 -13.88 -3.59
N ASN A 22 -5.23 -12.89 -3.57
CA ASN A 22 -5.47 -11.48 -3.93
C ASN A 22 -6.62 -10.81 -3.15
N TYR A 23 -6.92 -11.29 -1.94
CA TYR A 23 -8.08 -10.87 -1.15
C TYR A 23 -7.89 -9.54 -0.39
N ARG A 24 -6.64 -9.03 -0.29
CA ARG A 24 -6.37 -7.78 0.41
C ARG A 24 -6.71 -6.57 -0.44
N ASN A 25 -7.58 -5.73 0.07
CA ASN A 25 -7.96 -4.45 -0.55
C ASN A 25 -7.02 -3.28 -0.21
N LYS A 26 -6.17 -3.44 0.81
CA LYS A 26 -5.18 -2.44 1.22
C LYS A 26 -3.78 -3.03 1.26
N ALA A 27 -2.82 -2.36 0.62
CA ALA A 27 -1.41 -2.70 0.71
C ALA A 27 -0.58 -1.51 1.19
N GLN A 28 0.54 -1.81 1.86
CA GLN A 28 1.51 -0.83 2.33
C GLN A 28 2.90 -1.38 2.04
N PHE A 29 3.67 -0.63 1.27
CA PHE A 29 5.00 -1.04 0.83
C PHE A 29 6.02 -0.01 1.28
N PRO A 30 6.93 -0.33 2.21
CA PRO A 30 8.11 0.48 2.45
C PRO A 30 8.97 0.56 1.20
N VAL A 31 9.59 1.71 1.01
CA VAL A 31 10.54 1.96 -0.07
C VAL A 31 11.92 2.16 0.55
N SER A 32 12.94 1.51 0.03
CA SER A 32 14.31 1.69 0.48
C SER A 32 15.29 1.65 -0.68
N GLU A 33 16.44 2.24 -0.49
CA GLU A 33 17.57 2.09 -1.40
C GLU A 33 18.24 0.73 -1.22
N GLY A 34 18.60 0.07 -2.31
CA GLY A 34 19.33 -1.19 -2.31
C GLY A 34 20.58 -1.08 -3.16
N LYS A 35 21.46 -2.08 -3.08
CA LYS A 35 22.69 -2.11 -3.89
C LYS A 35 22.41 -2.11 -5.39
N ASP A 36 21.33 -2.76 -5.80
CA ASP A 36 20.94 -2.94 -7.20
C ASP A 36 19.75 -2.04 -7.61
N GLY A 37 19.53 -0.93 -6.89
CA GLY A 37 18.44 0.01 -7.13
C GLY A 37 17.36 0.02 -6.05
N VAL A 38 16.25 0.69 -6.33
CA VAL A 38 15.17 0.90 -5.37
C VAL A 38 14.41 -0.39 -5.09
N LYS A 39 14.31 -0.73 -3.80
CA LYS A 39 13.51 -1.84 -3.29
C LYS A 39 12.16 -1.35 -2.81
N ILE A 40 11.10 -2.03 -3.23
CA ILE A 40 9.74 -1.80 -2.79
C ILE A 40 9.15 -3.17 -2.43
N GLY A 41 8.66 -3.32 -1.20
CA GLY A 41 8.16 -4.63 -0.77
C GLY A 41 7.78 -4.67 0.69
N PHE A 42 8.36 -5.56 1.47
CA PHE A 42 8.01 -5.77 2.88
C PHE A 42 9.26 -5.80 3.75
N TYR A 43 9.10 -5.41 5.01
CA TYR A 43 10.18 -5.56 5.99
C TYR A 43 10.45 -7.04 6.26
N SER A 44 11.71 -7.41 6.29
CA SER A 44 12.11 -8.74 6.73
C SER A 44 11.84 -8.89 8.24
N LYS A 45 11.54 -10.11 8.66
CA LYS A 45 11.22 -10.41 10.04
C LYS A 45 12.30 -9.90 10.99
N ARG A 46 11.89 -9.16 12.02
CA ARG A 46 12.75 -8.58 13.06
C ARG A 46 13.81 -7.59 12.55
N SER A 47 13.60 -6.98 11.39
CA SER A 47 14.48 -5.93 10.88
C SER A 47 13.67 -4.91 10.06
N HIS A 48 14.29 -3.74 9.79
CA HIS A 48 13.77 -2.73 8.87
C HIS A 48 14.36 -2.88 7.45
N ASN A 49 14.96 -4.02 7.14
CA ASN A 49 15.44 -4.28 5.79
C ASN A 49 14.28 -4.60 4.87
N VAL A 50 14.16 -3.86 3.79
CA VAL A 50 13.12 -4.10 2.78
C VAL A 50 13.55 -5.24 1.86
N ILE A 51 12.69 -6.27 1.81
CA ILE A 51 12.76 -7.33 0.81
C ILE A 51 11.95 -6.86 -0.39
N ASN A 52 12.60 -6.82 -1.56
CA ASN A 52 11.89 -6.46 -2.79
C ASN A 52 10.79 -7.49 -3.09
N CYS A 53 9.58 -7.00 -3.39
CA CYS A 53 8.45 -7.85 -3.74
C CYS A 53 8.03 -7.52 -5.17
N GLU A 54 8.15 -8.49 -6.07
CA GLU A 54 7.69 -8.36 -7.45
C GLU A 54 6.28 -8.88 -7.62
N LYS A 55 5.89 -9.88 -6.82
CA LYS A 55 4.56 -10.49 -6.83
C LYS A 55 4.15 -10.90 -5.43
N CYS A 56 2.94 -10.54 -5.05
CA CYS A 56 2.36 -10.92 -3.76
C CYS A 56 1.00 -11.60 -3.96
N TYR A 57 0.89 -12.86 -3.58
CA TYR A 57 -0.32 -13.67 -3.80
C TYR A 57 -1.51 -13.28 -2.92
N ILE A 58 -1.32 -12.52 -1.85
CA ILE A 58 -2.42 -12.08 -0.98
C ILE A 58 -2.88 -10.64 -1.27
N GLN A 59 -2.03 -9.82 -1.90
CA GLN A 59 -2.39 -8.45 -2.32
C GLN A 59 -3.13 -8.48 -3.65
N HIS A 60 -3.97 -7.48 -3.89
CA HIS A 60 -4.58 -7.30 -5.20
C HIS A 60 -3.50 -7.18 -6.28
N ASN A 61 -3.66 -7.88 -7.39
CA ASN A 61 -2.64 -7.98 -8.47
C ASN A 61 -2.28 -6.63 -9.12
N ILE A 62 -3.19 -5.65 -9.08
CA ILE A 62 -2.91 -4.30 -9.58
C ILE A 62 -1.71 -3.64 -8.88
N ASN A 63 -1.39 -4.08 -7.66
CA ASN A 63 -0.25 -3.57 -6.91
C ASN A 63 1.08 -3.82 -7.62
N ASP A 64 1.22 -4.94 -8.33
CA ASP A 64 2.44 -5.27 -9.08
C ASP A 64 2.68 -4.22 -10.18
N VAL A 65 1.61 -3.78 -10.86
CA VAL A 65 1.64 -2.73 -11.87
C VAL A 65 1.99 -1.38 -11.26
N ILE A 66 1.31 -1.00 -10.17
CA ILE A 66 1.52 0.29 -9.49
C ILE A 66 2.95 0.38 -8.96
N ILE A 67 3.44 -0.67 -8.27
CA ILE A 67 4.81 -0.73 -7.75
C ILE A 67 5.83 -0.56 -8.87
N LYS A 68 5.62 -1.25 -10.00
CA LYS A 68 6.50 -1.11 -11.17
C LYS A 68 6.53 0.32 -11.68
N ILE A 69 5.37 0.96 -11.85
CA ILE A 69 5.27 2.36 -12.31
C ILE A 69 6.01 3.31 -11.37
N VAL A 70 5.82 3.15 -10.04
CA VAL A 70 6.47 4.01 -9.05
C VAL A 70 7.97 3.75 -9.00
N ARG A 71 8.42 2.51 -9.06
CA ARG A 71 9.85 2.15 -9.11
C ARG A 71 10.53 2.74 -10.34
N ASP A 72 9.93 2.59 -11.52
CA ASP A 72 10.45 3.14 -12.77
C ASP A 72 10.52 4.67 -12.72
N PHE A 73 9.53 5.32 -12.07
CA PHE A 73 9.53 6.77 -11.85
C PHE A 73 10.68 7.20 -10.92
N ILE A 74 10.84 6.54 -9.77
CA ILE A 74 11.91 6.85 -8.80
C ILE A 74 13.27 6.75 -9.48
N ASN A 75 13.53 5.64 -10.19
CA ASN A 75 14.80 5.41 -10.86
C ASN A 75 15.03 6.42 -12.01
N LYS A 76 14.02 6.65 -12.85
CA LYS A 76 14.14 7.52 -14.03
C LYS A 76 14.42 8.98 -13.68
N TYR A 77 13.82 9.48 -12.61
CA TYR A 77 13.92 10.89 -12.21
C TYR A 77 14.81 11.11 -10.99
N ASN A 78 15.54 10.08 -10.56
CA ASN A 78 16.45 10.11 -9.41
C ASN A 78 15.77 10.69 -8.16
N ILE A 79 14.52 10.26 -7.89
CA ILE A 79 13.79 10.69 -6.70
C ILE A 79 14.41 10.03 -5.48
N SER A 80 14.80 10.83 -4.48
CA SER A 80 15.44 10.29 -3.28
C SER A 80 14.47 9.45 -2.45
N VAL A 81 14.97 8.32 -1.97
CA VAL A 81 14.24 7.41 -1.08
C VAL A 81 14.62 7.76 0.36
N TYR A 82 13.63 7.73 1.26
CA TYR A 82 13.81 8.04 2.66
C TYR A 82 14.69 6.99 3.36
N ASP A 83 15.71 7.48 4.03
CA ASP A 83 16.57 6.69 4.92
C ASP A 83 16.23 7.02 6.38
N GLU A 84 15.83 6.01 7.15
CA GLU A 84 15.43 6.14 8.55
C GLU A 84 16.58 6.58 9.46
N LYS A 85 17.84 6.24 9.12
CA LYS A 85 19.01 6.56 9.94
C LYS A 85 19.38 8.04 9.83
N SER A 86 19.50 8.52 8.59
CA SER A 86 19.86 9.91 8.30
C SER A 86 18.68 10.87 8.33
N HIS A 87 17.45 10.36 8.31
CA HIS A 87 16.19 11.11 8.19
C HIS A 87 16.15 11.99 6.92
N LYS A 88 16.76 11.51 5.85
CA LYS A 88 16.84 12.20 4.56
C LYS A 88 16.13 11.40 3.47
N GLY A 89 15.84 12.08 2.36
CA GLY A 89 15.12 11.49 1.23
C GLY A 89 13.62 11.74 1.30
N ILE A 90 12.92 11.50 0.17
CA ILE A 90 11.53 11.93 -0.03
C ILE A 90 10.56 10.78 0.14
N ILE A 91 10.67 9.71 -0.66
CA ILE A 91 9.67 8.64 -0.69
C ILE A 91 9.89 7.66 0.46
N ARG A 92 8.88 7.53 1.33
CA ARG A 92 8.90 6.61 2.49
C ARG A 92 8.16 5.32 2.21
N HIS A 93 6.88 5.44 1.80
CA HIS A 93 6.00 4.29 1.58
C HIS A 93 5.08 4.54 0.38
N ILE A 94 4.58 3.46 -0.18
CA ILE A 94 3.48 3.44 -1.14
C ILE A 94 2.32 2.72 -0.48
N LEU A 95 1.15 3.35 -0.43
CA LEU A 95 -0.08 2.70 -0.02
C LEU A 95 -1.02 2.62 -1.21
N THR A 96 -1.71 1.50 -1.32
CA THR A 96 -2.78 1.31 -2.29
C THR A 96 -4.06 0.90 -1.58
N ARG A 97 -5.18 1.31 -2.12
CA ARG A 97 -6.50 0.81 -1.76
C ARG A 97 -7.25 0.47 -3.04
N VAL A 98 -8.00 -0.62 -3.01
CA VAL A 98 -8.81 -1.09 -4.12
C VAL A 98 -10.20 -1.41 -3.60
N GLY A 99 -11.21 -0.80 -4.19
CA GLY A 99 -12.61 -1.18 -3.98
C GLY A 99 -12.91 -2.42 -4.81
N PHE A 100 -13.24 -3.55 -4.18
CA PHE A 100 -13.46 -4.81 -4.89
C PHE A 100 -14.76 -4.78 -5.71
N THR A 101 -15.79 -4.08 -5.23
CA THR A 101 -17.07 -3.97 -5.92
C THR A 101 -17.04 -2.91 -7.01
N THR A 102 -16.38 -1.79 -6.76
CA THR A 102 -16.35 -0.65 -7.69
C THR A 102 -15.20 -0.67 -8.67
N GLY A 103 -14.11 -1.41 -8.36
CA GLY A 103 -12.86 -1.35 -9.10
C GLY A 103 -12.08 -0.05 -8.90
N GLU A 104 -12.52 0.86 -8.00
CA GLU A 104 -11.85 2.13 -7.76
C GLU A 104 -10.51 1.93 -7.05
N ILE A 105 -9.47 2.63 -7.52
CA ILE A 105 -8.10 2.51 -7.00
C ILE A 105 -7.63 3.85 -6.46
N MET A 106 -7.03 3.81 -5.27
CA MET A 106 -6.28 4.92 -4.69
C MET A 106 -4.81 4.56 -4.54
N VAL A 107 -3.94 5.48 -4.92
CA VAL A 107 -2.50 5.44 -4.64
C VAL A 107 -2.12 6.60 -3.73
N CYS A 108 -1.51 6.28 -2.60
CA CYS A 108 -0.98 7.27 -1.67
C CYS A 108 0.54 7.09 -1.55
N LEU A 109 1.29 8.14 -1.85
CA LEU A 109 2.72 8.21 -1.54
C LEU A 109 2.91 8.88 -0.20
N VAL A 110 3.54 8.18 0.75
CA VAL A 110 3.99 8.77 2.02
C VAL A 110 5.36 9.39 1.81
N ILE A 111 5.46 10.67 2.10
CA ILE A 111 6.66 11.45 1.79
C ILE A 111 7.22 12.19 3.02
N ASN A 112 8.54 12.28 3.08
CA ASN A 112 9.27 13.14 4.00
C ASN A 112 9.57 14.48 3.31
N GLY A 113 8.51 15.26 3.09
CA GLY A 113 8.57 16.53 2.37
C GLY A 113 7.19 17.09 2.15
N VAL A 114 7.05 18.13 1.36
CA VAL A 114 5.77 18.76 1.00
C VAL A 114 5.34 18.47 -0.44
N GLU A 115 6.27 18.02 -1.26
CA GLU A 115 6.06 17.70 -2.67
C GLU A 115 7.04 16.64 -3.16
N VAL A 116 6.77 16.09 -4.34
CA VAL A 116 7.66 15.14 -5.03
C VAL A 116 8.05 15.79 -6.36
N PRO A 117 9.35 15.92 -6.65
CA PRO A 117 9.79 16.43 -7.96
C PRO A 117 9.22 15.63 -9.11
N GLN A 118 8.83 16.27 -10.19
CA GLN A 118 8.28 15.62 -11.39
C GLN A 118 7.02 14.76 -11.15
N ILE A 119 6.25 15.05 -10.10
CA ILE A 119 5.06 14.26 -9.72
C ILE A 119 4.04 14.18 -10.88
N ASP A 120 3.95 15.18 -11.74
CA ASP A 120 3.12 15.20 -12.93
C ASP A 120 3.43 14.02 -13.88
N LYS A 121 4.69 13.61 -13.97
CA LYS A 121 5.12 12.45 -14.78
C LYS A 121 4.64 11.12 -14.19
N LEU A 122 4.64 11.03 -12.86
CA LEU A 122 4.09 9.85 -12.18
C LEU A 122 2.57 9.80 -12.32
N VAL A 123 1.89 10.92 -12.04
CA VAL A 123 0.43 11.04 -12.18
C VAL A 123 0.00 10.61 -13.59
N LYS A 124 0.67 11.13 -14.63
CA LYS A 124 0.35 10.78 -16.02
C LYS A 124 0.44 9.29 -16.33
N LYS A 125 1.32 8.55 -15.64
CA LYS A 125 1.41 7.09 -15.77
C LYS A 125 0.36 6.35 -14.95
N LEU A 126 0.08 6.83 -13.74
CA LEU A 126 -0.87 6.19 -12.84
C LEU A 126 -2.33 6.34 -13.33
N ILE A 127 -2.69 7.47 -13.92
CA ILE A 127 -4.05 7.68 -14.47
C ILE A 127 -4.37 6.77 -15.67
N ALA A 128 -3.36 6.19 -16.31
CA ALA A 128 -3.55 5.20 -17.36
C ALA A 128 -3.90 3.80 -16.81
N VAL A 129 -3.81 3.60 -15.50
CA VAL A 129 -4.24 2.35 -14.84
C VAL A 129 -5.76 2.38 -14.73
N GLU A 130 -6.41 1.37 -15.29
CA GLU A 130 -7.86 1.23 -15.22
C GLU A 130 -8.36 1.22 -13.77
N GLY A 131 -9.43 1.95 -13.48
CA GLY A 131 -9.97 2.11 -12.13
C GLY A 131 -9.27 3.16 -11.28
N MET A 132 -8.19 3.81 -11.75
CA MET A 132 -7.53 4.86 -10.97
C MET A 132 -8.49 6.02 -10.71
N LYS A 133 -8.70 6.31 -9.42
CA LYS A 133 -9.67 7.32 -8.95
C LYS A 133 -9.03 8.41 -8.10
N SER A 134 -7.97 8.06 -7.38
CA SER A 134 -7.34 8.94 -6.41
C SER A 134 -5.82 8.78 -6.38
N ILE A 135 -5.10 9.89 -6.45
CA ILE A 135 -3.65 9.93 -6.20
C ILE A 135 -3.39 11.03 -5.18
N VAL A 136 -2.83 10.64 -4.04
CA VAL A 136 -2.60 11.54 -2.90
C VAL A 136 -1.17 11.45 -2.39
N LEU A 137 -0.69 12.55 -1.80
CA LEU A 137 0.54 12.62 -1.03
C LEU A 137 0.18 12.73 0.45
N ASN A 138 0.66 11.79 1.26
CA ASN A 138 0.59 11.89 2.70
C ASN A 138 1.92 12.39 3.24
N ILE A 139 1.89 13.51 3.94
CA ILE A 139 3.08 14.21 4.43
C ILE A 139 3.41 13.69 5.83
N ASN A 140 4.49 12.92 5.92
CA ASN A 140 5.03 12.46 7.19
C ASN A 140 6.51 12.84 7.32
N ARG A 141 6.77 13.95 7.98
CA ARG A 141 8.12 14.48 8.26
C ARG A 141 8.64 14.07 9.63
N GLU A 142 7.83 13.33 10.38
CA GLU A 142 8.20 12.92 11.72
C GLU A 142 9.18 11.74 11.70
N LYS A 143 10.14 11.73 12.63
CA LYS A 143 11.02 10.59 12.88
C LYS A 143 10.28 9.58 13.76
N THR A 144 9.41 8.80 13.13
CA THR A 144 8.48 7.89 13.81
C THR A 144 8.27 6.61 13.01
N ASN A 145 7.86 5.55 13.68
CA ASN A 145 7.43 4.29 13.08
C ASN A 145 5.98 4.35 12.55
N VAL A 146 5.25 5.43 12.82
CA VAL A 146 3.92 5.65 12.27
C VAL A 146 4.06 5.96 10.78
N ILE A 147 3.36 5.21 9.95
CA ILE A 147 3.49 5.31 8.48
C ILE A 147 2.85 6.60 7.97
N LEU A 148 1.60 6.87 8.35
CA LEU A 148 0.86 8.03 7.88
C LEU A 148 1.08 9.25 8.77
N GLY A 149 1.41 10.37 8.15
CA GLY A 149 1.38 11.68 8.78
C GLY A 149 -0.05 12.24 8.86
N LYS A 150 -0.18 13.39 9.50
CA LYS A 150 -1.49 14.05 9.77
C LYS A 150 -2.09 14.73 8.53
N ASN A 151 -1.26 15.14 7.58
CA ASN A 151 -1.68 15.94 6.43
C ASN A 151 -1.63 15.11 5.14
N THR A 152 -2.71 15.16 4.38
CA THR A 152 -2.80 14.52 3.06
C THR A 152 -3.22 15.56 2.02
N LYS A 153 -2.55 15.57 0.87
CA LYS A 153 -2.80 16.44 -0.27
C LYS A 153 -3.22 15.60 -1.47
N THR A 154 -4.39 15.88 -2.04
CA THR A 154 -4.80 15.27 -3.31
C THR A 154 -4.00 15.88 -4.44
N VAL A 155 -3.38 15.02 -5.25
CA VAL A 155 -2.59 15.42 -6.42
C VAL A 155 -3.43 15.29 -7.68
N TRP A 156 -4.27 14.23 -7.74
CA TRP A 156 -5.18 14.01 -8.85
C TRP A 156 -6.39 13.22 -8.41
N GLY A 157 -7.53 13.49 -9.04
CA GLY A 157 -8.79 12.80 -8.79
C GLY A 157 -9.44 13.20 -7.48
N GLN A 158 -10.07 12.26 -6.82
CA GLN A 158 -10.78 12.45 -5.55
C GLN A 158 -9.86 12.21 -4.35
N SER A 159 -10.24 12.71 -3.17
CA SER A 159 -9.52 12.45 -1.92
C SER A 159 -9.88 11.08 -1.30
N TYR A 160 -10.78 10.33 -1.90
CA TYR A 160 -11.30 9.04 -1.44
C TYR A 160 -11.60 8.12 -2.61
N ILE A 161 -11.87 6.86 -2.30
CA ILE A 161 -12.52 5.88 -3.18
C ILE A 161 -13.76 5.34 -2.48
N THR A 162 -14.70 4.85 -3.27
CA THR A 162 -15.95 4.24 -2.80
C THR A 162 -15.87 2.73 -2.99
N ASP A 163 -16.41 1.99 -2.05
CA ASP A 163 -16.64 0.55 -2.18
C ASP A 163 -17.94 0.18 -1.47
N TYR A 164 -18.51 -0.97 -1.80
CA TYR A 164 -19.77 -1.44 -1.22
C TYR A 164 -19.55 -2.78 -0.52
N ILE A 165 -20.06 -2.90 0.69
CA ILE A 165 -19.99 -4.12 1.51
C ILE A 165 -21.42 -4.59 1.79
N GLY A 166 -21.76 -5.82 1.39
CA GLY A 166 -23.07 -6.40 1.63
C GLY A 166 -24.25 -5.67 0.93
N GLY A 167 -23.96 -4.90 -0.15
CA GLY A 167 -24.98 -4.16 -0.90
C GLY A 167 -25.35 -2.80 -0.32
N VAL A 168 -24.60 -2.29 0.66
CA VAL A 168 -24.71 -0.95 1.25
C VAL A 168 -23.44 -0.14 1.05
#